data_9e306c08b5e301d88098e9c62bc121c5
#
_entry.id   9e306c08b5e301d88098e9c62bc121c5
#
_cell.length_a   1.000
_cell.length_b   1.000
_cell.length_c   1.000
_cell.angle_alpha   90.00
_cell.angle_beta   90.00
_cell.angle_gamma   90.00
#
_symmetry.space_group_name_H-M   'P 1'
#
loop_
_entity.id
_entity.type
_entity.pdbx_description
1 polymer ?
#
loop_
_entity_poly.entity_id
_entity_poly.type
_entity_poly.pdbx_seq_one_letter_code
_entity_poly.pdbx_strand_id
1 'polypeptide(L)'
;SATVFSRLKTGMMTDASYGEDYALGLAFSRRYRIGRIYDELYLCRRWGGNSDAALSVEKVNANNLYKDRLRTMELKARQHLLQGKADIMEDSSISRFFNRQLEVWTDARHRFRDLKHVETRQFSDQLKLQWNPARIVSTGAKIDKKTLGERPCFLCDKNRPKEQMSKQIDEKFHLLVNPFPILPVHFTIPARKHQPQLIYKNYGEMHRFISLHSDLMVFYNGPKCGASAPDHLHFQAGTNGILPLQTNWQRLSRNLTDIISLNDEEKISVVRDFIVPAFVIISKSAESDEALFRRLYKAMPQRGDETEPMMNIISWRKGEEFISVVIPREKHRPEAYFAEGDAQFVVSPGALDMSGLIITPREEDFRKLTEEKALSLLQECGVSEEKMNAIIAKLKASKDAEDAAEASSTLYNKGKQPDVTVGIVSAQKIHFSLNKPYLAKAGTNGILPLQTNWQRLS
;
A
#
# COMPACT_ATOMS: atom_id res chain seq x y z
N SER A 1 14.34 -15.95 25.78
CA SER A 1 14.28 -15.94 27.22
C SER A 1 13.54 -17.18 27.74
N ALA A 2 13.81 -17.59 29.01
CA ALA A 2 13.31 -18.81 29.63
C ALA A 2 11.77 -18.96 29.61
N THR A 3 11.02 -17.84 29.56
CA THR A 3 9.56 -17.82 29.51
C THR A 3 8.99 -18.34 28.18
N VAL A 4 9.71 -18.19 27.09
CA VAL A 4 9.30 -18.71 25.77
C VAL A 4 9.55 -20.22 25.74
N PHE A 5 10.67 -20.68 26.28
CA PHE A 5 11.01 -22.10 26.39
C PHE A 5 10.01 -22.89 27.24
N SER A 6 9.57 -22.33 28.37
CA SER A 6 8.60 -23.03 29.27
C SER A 6 7.22 -23.19 28.64
N ARG A 7 6.81 -22.30 27.72
CA ARG A 7 5.53 -22.36 26.98
C ARG A 7 5.58 -23.29 25.76
N LEU A 8 6.77 -23.70 25.33
CA LEU A 8 6.98 -24.61 24.19
C LEU A 8 7.07 -26.09 24.62
N LYS A 9 6.92 -26.39 25.89
CA LYS A 9 6.81 -27.77 26.40
C LYS A 9 5.56 -28.48 25.87
N THR A 10 5.50 -28.70 24.58
CA THR A 10 4.43 -29.47 23.96
C THR A 10 5.04 -30.50 23.03
N GLY A 11 5.29 -31.68 23.53
CA GLY A 11 5.26 -32.94 22.76
C GLY A 11 6.26 -33.19 21.62
N MET A 12 7.10 -32.20 21.27
CA MET A 12 8.08 -32.34 20.18
C MET A 12 9.55 -32.26 20.63
N MET A 13 9.80 -32.01 21.93
CA MET A 13 11.17 -32.11 22.44
C MET A 13 11.49 -33.56 22.67
N THR A 14 12.39 -34.08 21.91
CA THR A 14 12.86 -35.44 21.95
C THR A 14 14.05 -35.52 22.89
N ASP A 15 14.23 -36.63 23.58
CA ASP A 15 15.42 -36.97 24.35
C ASP A 15 16.64 -37.26 23.43
N ALA A 16 16.51 -37.06 22.13
CA ALA A 16 17.56 -37.28 21.16
C ALA A 16 18.51 -36.08 21.11
N SER A 17 19.78 -36.32 21.22
CA SER A 17 20.88 -35.35 21.12
C SER A 17 21.10 -34.84 19.70
N TYR A 18 20.10 -34.92 18.81
CA TYR A 18 20.17 -34.50 17.41
C TYR A 18 18.85 -33.97 16.93
N GLY A 19 18.89 -32.79 16.31
CA GLY A 19 17.72 -32.18 15.67
C GLY A 19 16.83 -31.36 16.62
N GLU A 20 17.29 -31.10 17.85
CA GLU A 20 16.60 -30.24 18.82
C GLU A 20 16.42 -28.81 18.27
N ASP A 21 17.44 -28.25 17.64
CA ASP A 21 17.35 -26.92 16.99
C ASP A 21 16.31 -26.91 15.90
N TYR A 22 16.24 -27.99 15.13
CA TYR A 22 15.27 -28.14 14.06
C TYR A 22 13.85 -28.28 14.60
N ALA A 23 13.65 -29.10 15.62
CA ALA A 23 12.36 -29.27 16.30
C ALA A 23 11.90 -27.95 16.94
N LEU A 24 12.83 -27.22 17.56
CA LEU A 24 12.58 -25.91 18.14
C LEU A 24 12.15 -24.90 17.06
N GLY A 25 12.85 -24.83 15.95
CA GLY A 25 12.52 -23.98 14.81
C GLY A 25 11.10 -24.26 14.27
N LEU A 26 10.74 -25.53 14.12
CA LEU A 26 9.39 -25.95 13.73
C LEU A 26 8.34 -25.52 14.76
N ALA A 27 8.58 -25.69 16.05
CA ALA A 27 7.67 -25.30 17.11
C ALA A 27 7.47 -23.78 17.18
N PHE A 28 8.54 -22.98 17.02
CA PHE A 28 8.47 -21.52 16.93
C PHE A 28 7.61 -21.07 15.76
N SER A 29 7.79 -21.69 14.59
CA SER A 29 7.09 -21.32 13.37
C SER A 29 5.58 -21.57 13.39
N ARG A 30 5.05 -22.25 14.41
CA ARG A 30 3.59 -22.37 14.65
C ARG A 30 2.94 -21.08 15.13
N ARG A 31 3.68 -20.25 15.88
CA ARG A 31 3.15 -19.07 16.57
C ARG A 31 3.82 -17.78 16.14
N TYR A 32 5.02 -17.88 15.58
CA TYR A 32 5.85 -16.73 15.22
C TYR A 32 6.27 -16.83 13.76
N ARG A 33 6.34 -15.71 13.09
CA ARG A 33 6.94 -15.64 11.75
C ARG A 33 8.45 -15.77 11.91
N ILE A 34 9.07 -16.68 11.16
CA ILE A 34 10.53 -16.83 11.09
C ILE A 34 10.98 -16.10 9.83
N GLY A 35 11.67 -14.97 10.00
CA GLY A 35 12.31 -14.25 8.92
C GLY A 35 13.66 -14.83 8.57
N ARG A 36 14.09 -14.61 7.34
CA ARG A 36 15.45 -14.92 6.89
C ARG A 36 16.31 -13.66 7.01
N ILE A 37 17.48 -13.81 7.65
CA ILE A 37 18.54 -12.79 7.65
C ILE A 37 19.48 -13.13 6.50
N TYR A 38 19.70 -12.16 5.62
CA TYR A 38 20.54 -12.34 4.44
C TYR A 38 22.01 -11.95 4.68
N ASP A 39 22.31 -11.41 5.87
CA ASP A 39 23.67 -11.12 6.28
C ASP A 39 24.41 -12.39 6.70
N GLU A 40 25.69 -12.45 6.44
CA GLU A 40 26.55 -13.53 6.92
C GLU A 40 26.81 -13.33 8.42
N LEU A 41 26.00 -13.97 9.25
CA LEU A 41 26.10 -13.86 10.72
C LEU A 41 27.09 -14.87 11.32
N TYR A 42 27.46 -15.90 10.56
CA TYR A 42 28.24 -17.00 11.08
C TYR A 42 29.09 -17.67 9.99
N LEU A 43 30.40 -17.77 10.25
CA LEU A 43 31.34 -18.50 9.41
C LEU A 43 31.61 -19.88 10.04
N CYS A 44 31.05 -20.91 9.42
CA CYS A 44 31.30 -22.28 9.85
C CYS A 44 32.63 -22.81 9.24
N ARG A 45 33.65 -22.99 10.08
CA ARG A 45 34.84 -23.70 9.68
C ARG A 45 34.59 -25.21 9.72
N ARG A 46 34.75 -25.87 8.59
CA ARG A 46 34.74 -27.33 8.49
C ARG A 46 36.16 -27.87 8.41
N TRP A 47 36.52 -28.73 9.35
CA TRP A 47 37.80 -29.47 9.32
C TRP A 47 37.54 -30.94 9.69
N GLY A 48 38.50 -31.82 9.44
CA GLY A 48 38.34 -33.26 9.63
C GLY A 48 38.01 -33.73 11.06
N GLY A 49 38.12 -32.86 12.07
CA GLY A 49 37.73 -33.12 13.45
C GLY A 49 36.34 -32.63 13.81
N ASN A 50 35.53 -32.14 12.86
CA ASN A 50 34.20 -31.70 13.10
C ASN A 50 33.24 -32.89 13.29
N SER A 51 32.32 -32.84 14.26
CA SER A 51 31.40 -33.93 14.60
C SER A 51 30.63 -34.50 13.41
N ASP A 52 30.33 -33.65 12.41
CA ASP A 52 29.62 -34.08 11.19
C ASP A 52 30.48 -34.78 10.16
N ALA A 53 31.81 -34.54 10.18
CA ALA A 53 32.75 -35.13 9.19
C ALA A 53 33.09 -36.60 9.52
N ALA A 54 32.84 -37.02 10.77
CA ALA A 54 33.14 -38.38 11.24
C ALA A 54 31.88 -39.31 11.24
N LEU A 55 30.75 -38.85 10.73
CA LEU A 55 29.51 -39.63 10.71
C LEU A 55 29.51 -40.65 9.59
N SER A 56 29.18 -41.90 9.88
CA SER A 56 28.93 -42.91 8.86
C SER A 56 27.72 -42.57 8.02
N VAL A 57 27.65 -43.10 6.80
CA VAL A 57 26.51 -42.91 5.90
C VAL A 57 25.17 -43.36 6.57
N GLU A 58 25.21 -44.47 7.31
CA GLU A 58 24.06 -44.98 8.05
C GLU A 58 23.59 -44.00 9.10
N LYS A 59 24.50 -43.34 9.82
CA LYS A 59 24.17 -42.34 10.82
C LYS A 59 23.62 -41.08 10.20
N VAL A 60 24.16 -40.64 9.07
CA VAL A 60 23.62 -39.50 8.29
C VAL A 60 22.20 -39.79 7.82
N ASN A 61 21.97 -41.00 7.30
CA ASN A 61 20.63 -41.41 6.83
C ASN A 61 19.61 -41.50 8.02
N ALA A 62 20.05 -42.05 9.16
CA ALA A 62 19.23 -42.11 10.35
C ALA A 62 18.85 -40.68 10.83
N ASN A 63 19.78 -39.75 10.82
CA ASN A 63 19.58 -38.35 11.17
C ASN A 63 18.58 -37.64 10.23
N ASN A 64 18.72 -37.88 8.91
CA ASN A 64 17.80 -37.33 7.92
C ASN A 64 16.39 -37.92 8.06
N LEU A 65 16.27 -39.22 8.25
CA LEU A 65 14.98 -39.88 8.52
C LEU A 65 14.31 -39.34 9.77
N TYR A 66 15.07 -39.03 10.81
CA TYR A 66 14.56 -38.42 12.02
C TYR A 66 14.01 -37.00 11.75
N LYS A 67 14.74 -36.16 11.00
CA LYS A 67 14.24 -34.83 10.58
C LYS A 67 12.96 -34.93 9.74
N ASP A 68 12.86 -35.91 8.85
CA ASP A 68 11.67 -36.13 8.04
C ASP A 68 10.47 -36.57 8.86
N ARG A 69 10.68 -37.35 9.92
CA ARG A 69 9.63 -37.66 10.91
C ARG A 69 9.15 -36.41 11.63
N LEU A 70 10.06 -35.54 12.07
CA LEU A 70 9.69 -34.26 12.71
C LEU A 70 8.89 -33.37 11.76
N ARG A 71 9.29 -33.27 10.48
CA ARG A 71 8.53 -32.55 9.45
C ARG A 71 7.13 -33.10 9.25
N THR A 72 7.03 -34.42 9.15
CA THR A 72 5.74 -35.12 8.96
C THR A 72 4.79 -34.90 10.14
N MET A 73 5.31 -34.99 11.36
CA MET A 73 4.52 -34.71 12.56
C MET A 73 4.04 -33.25 12.59
N GLU A 74 4.92 -32.33 12.20
CA GLU A 74 4.57 -30.92 12.16
C GLU A 74 3.52 -30.61 11.07
N LEU A 75 3.64 -31.18 9.88
CA LEU A 75 2.66 -31.04 8.82
C LEU A 75 1.28 -31.56 9.25
N LYS A 76 1.23 -32.72 9.91
CA LYS A 76 -0.03 -33.26 10.46
C LYS A 76 -0.62 -32.35 11.51
N ALA A 77 0.18 -31.80 12.41
CA ALA A 77 -0.27 -30.86 13.44
C ALA A 77 -0.82 -29.55 12.84
N ARG A 78 -0.29 -29.10 11.69
CA ARG A 78 -0.76 -27.91 10.97
C ARG A 78 -1.94 -28.16 10.05
N GLN A 79 -2.21 -29.39 9.66
CA GLN A 79 -3.29 -29.73 8.75
C GLN A 79 -4.66 -29.24 9.27
N HIS A 80 -4.87 -29.31 10.60
CA HIS A 80 -6.07 -28.77 11.24
C HIS A 80 -6.10 -27.23 11.32
N LEU A 81 -4.94 -26.59 11.32
CA LEU A 81 -4.83 -25.13 11.32
C LEU A 81 -5.04 -24.52 9.93
N LEU A 82 -4.73 -25.29 8.89
CA LEU A 82 -4.88 -24.87 7.48
C LEU A 82 -6.32 -24.94 6.99
N GLN A 83 -7.14 -25.84 7.55
CA GLN A 83 -8.55 -25.99 7.16
C GLN A 83 -9.46 -24.83 7.60
N GLY A 84 -8.99 -23.96 8.53
CA GLY A 84 -9.75 -22.80 9.00
C GLY A 84 -9.18 -21.44 8.57
N LYS A 85 -8.14 -21.39 7.73
CA LYS A 85 -7.42 -20.14 7.41
C LYS A 85 -7.00 -20.07 5.93
N ALA A 86 -7.98 -19.99 5.03
CA ALA A 86 -7.73 -19.66 3.61
C ALA A 86 -6.96 -18.33 3.45
N ASP A 87 -7.19 -17.37 4.35
CA ASP A 87 -6.60 -16.02 4.31
C ASP A 87 -5.08 -15.98 4.56
N ILE A 88 -4.49 -17.02 5.22
CA ILE A 88 -3.05 -17.05 5.53
C ILE A 88 -2.20 -17.47 4.31
N MET A 89 -2.80 -18.13 3.32
CA MET A 89 -2.05 -18.60 2.14
C MET A 89 -1.68 -17.50 1.16
N GLU A 90 -2.47 -16.42 1.06
CA GLU A 90 -2.16 -15.28 0.18
C GLU A 90 -1.01 -14.44 0.74
N ASP A 91 -1.02 -14.16 2.03
CA ASP A 91 0.04 -13.43 2.73
C ASP A 91 1.41 -14.13 2.60
N SER A 92 1.43 -15.46 2.67
CA SER A 92 2.63 -16.27 2.46
C SER A 92 3.18 -16.21 1.01
N SER A 93 2.37 -15.82 0.02
CA SER A 93 2.78 -15.78 -1.39
C SER A 93 3.58 -14.53 -1.74
N ILE A 94 3.24 -13.36 -1.16
CA ILE A 94 4.01 -12.12 -1.34
C ILE A 94 5.33 -12.16 -0.59
N SER A 95 5.36 -12.64 0.65
CA SER A 95 6.59 -12.80 1.43
C SER A 95 7.56 -13.77 0.75
N ARG A 96 7.05 -14.87 0.19
CA ARG A 96 7.89 -15.80 -0.59
C ARG A 96 8.42 -15.18 -1.86
N PHE A 97 7.60 -14.40 -2.58
CA PHE A 97 8.02 -13.69 -3.76
C PHE A 97 9.12 -12.68 -3.44
N PHE A 98 8.95 -11.88 -2.38
CA PHE A 98 9.94 -10.92 -1.92
C PHE A 98 11.28 -11.60 -1.58
N ASN A 99 11.24 -12.64 -0.77
CA ASN A 99 12.44 -13.38 -0.38
C ASN A 99 13.12 -14.01 -1.59
N ARG A 100 12.36 -14.64 -2.48
CA ARG A 100 12.90 -15.24 -3.71
C ARG A 100 13.56 -14.21 -4.61
N GLN A 101 12.98 -13.03 -4.74
CA GLN A 101 13.58 -11.95 -5.50
C GLN A 101 14.93 -11.54 -4.93
N LEU A 102 15.06 -11.41 -3.61
CA LEU A 102 16.32 -11.07 -2.97
C LEU A 102 17.36 -12.20 -3.06
N GLU A 103 16.94 -13.45 -3.21
CA GLU A 103 17.85 -14.58 -3.47
C GLU A 103 18.49 -14.50 -4.85
N VAL A 104 17.71 -14.18 -5.87
CA VAL A 104 18.16 -14.21 -7.26
C VAL A 104 18.75 -12.89 -7.75
N TRP A 105 18.42 -11.77 -7.14
CA TRP A 105 18.88 -10.44 -7.54
C TRP A 105 19.85 -9.84 -6.51
N THR A 106 21.12 -10.08 -6.71
CA THR A 106 22.19 -9.69 -5.77
C THR A 106 22.20 -8.18 -5.48
N ASP A 107 22.04 -7.33 -6.51
CA ASP A 107 22.03 -5.87 -6.32
C ASP A 107 20.87 -5.42 -5.45
N ALA A 108 19.66 -5.94 -5.69
CA ALA A 108 18.51 -5.63 -4.84
C ALA A 108 18.74 -6.10 -3.41
N ARG A 109 19.26 -7.32 -3.22
CA ARG A 109 19.62 -7.85 -1.90
C ARG A 109 20.59 -6.94 -1.16
N HIS A 110 21.63 -6.45 -1.82
CA HIS A 110 22.60 -5.54 -1.22
C HIS A 110 21.92 -4.23 -0.79
N ARG A 111 21.09 -3.62 -1.65
CA ARG A 111 20.38 -2.38 -1.33
C ARG A 111 19.41 -2.54 -0.17
N PHE A 112 18.70 -3.67 -0.05
CA PHE A 112 17.86 -3.96 1.11
C PHE A 112 18.67 -4.23 2.38
N ARG A 113 19.85 -4.81 2.27
CA ARG A 113 20.80 -4.94 3.38
C ARG A 113 21.31 -3.58 3.81
N ASP A 114 21.75 -2.76 2.85
CA ASP A 114 22.31 -1.43 3.11
C ASP A 114 21.26 -0.50 3.72
N LEU A 115 19.99 -0.66 3.35
CA LEU A 115 18.87 0.08 3.96
C LEU A 115 18.79 -0.09 5.48
N LYS A 116 19.21 -1.21 6.04
CA LYS A 116 19.23 -1.43 7.50
C LYS A 116 20.27 -0.56 8.23
N HIS A 117 21.25 -0.07 7.49
CA HIS A 117 22.36 0.75 7.99
C HIS A 117 22.23 2.22 7.57
N VAL A 118 21.15 2.62 6.91
CA VAL A 118 20.91 4.03 6.59
C VAL A 118 20.75 4.84 7.87
N GLU A 119 21.43 5.97 7.92
CA GLU A 119 21.35 6.87 9.06
C GLU A 119 19.98 7.56 9.10
N THR A 120 19.39 7.62 10.28
CA THR A 120 18.11 8.30 10.50
C THR A 120 18.21 9.26 11.68
N ARG A 121 17.47 10.38 11.61
CA ARG A 121 17.32 11.34 12.69
C ARG A 121 15.85 11.52 12.97
N GLN A 122 15.44 11.34 14.22
CA GLN A 122 14.10 11.68 14.65
C GLN A 122 14.11 13.16 15.07
N PHE A 123 13.29 13.99 14.42
CA PHE A 123 13.12 15.39 14.82
C PHE A 123 12.02 15.52 15.87
N SER A 124 10.84 15.00 15.57
CA SER A 124 9.69 14.95 16.46
C SER A 124 8.92 13.63 16.24
N ASP A 125 7.82 13.46 16.91
CA ASP A 125 6.94 12.30 16.67
C ASP A 125 6.34 12.30 15.25
N GLN A 126 6.21 13.50 14.63
CA GLN A 126 5.63 13.66 13.29
C GLN A 126 6.66 13.64 12.17
N LEU A 127 7.95 13.76 12.46
CA LEU A 127 8.97 13.98 11.44
C LEU A 127 10.24 13.19 11.68
N LYS A 128 10.58 12.36 10.72
CA LYS A 128 11.80 11.55 10.67
C LYS A 128 12.56 11.81 9.39
N LEU A 129 13.86 11.95 9.50
CA LEU A 129 14.77 12.14 8.38
C LEU A 129 15.57 10.86 8.13
N GLN A 130 15.75 10.49 6.85
CA GLN A 130 16.55 9.34 6.42
C GLN A 130 17.58 9.79 5.39
N TRP A 131 18.86 9.48 5.63
CA TRP A 131 19.88 9.61 4.60
C TRP A 131 19.95 8.34 3.77
N ASN A 132 19.54 8.42 2.50
CA ASN A 132 19.50 7.27 1.61
C ASN A 132 20.13 7.61 0.24
N PRO A 133 21.46 7.43 0.08
CA PRO A 133 22.17 7.78 -1.14
C PRO A 133 21.65 7.06 -2.40
N ALA A 134 21.07 5.86 -2.25
CA ALA A 134 20.51 5.11 -3.36
C ALA A 134 19.32 5.84 -4.04
N ARG A 135 18.73 6.84 -3.38
CA ARG A 135 17.61 7.61 -3.90
C ARG A 135 17.98 8.77 -4.81
N ILE A 136 19.28 9.06 -4.98
CA ILE A 136 19.74 10.21 -5.81
C ILE A 136 19.15 10.19 -7.23
N VAL A 137 19.10 9.01 -7.85
CA VAL A 137 18.57 8.84 -9.21
C VAL A 137 17.09 9.18 -9.28
N SER A 138 16.28 8.70 -8.35
CA SER A 138 14.84 8.95 -8.35
C SER A 138 14.48 10.36 -7.88
N THR A 139 15.20 10.91 -6.90
CA THR A 139 15.03 12.28 -6.44
C THR A 139 15.39 13.30 -7.53
N GLY A 140 16.44 13.01 -8.31
CA GLY A 140 16.88 13.82 -9.44
C GLY A 140 16.14 13.57 -10.75
N ALA A 141 15.13 12.69 -10.79
CA ALA A 141 14.45 12.32 -12.01
C ALA A 141 13.87 13.54 -12.76
N LYS A 142 14.18 13.65 -14.05
CA LYS A 142 13.58 14.63 -14.94
C LYS A 142 12.29 14.06 -15.51
N ILE A 143 11.21 14.81 -15.35
CA ILE A 143 9.85 14.40 -15.75
C ILE A 143 9.24 15.33 -16.80
N ASP A 144 10.06 16.14 -17.46
CA ASP A 144 9.62 16.95 -18.58
C ASP A 144 9.26 16.07 -19.79
N LYS A 145 8.35 16.56 -20.64
CA LYS A 145 7.80 15.81 -21.79
C LYS A 145 8.87 15.30 -22.75
N LYS A 146 9.95 16.07 -22.95
CA LYS A 146 11.04 15.68 -23.85
C LYS A 146 11.80 14.49 -23.27
N THR A 147 12.26 14.59 -22.02
CA THR A 147 12.99 13.51 -21.34
C THR A 147 12.15 12.22 -21.26
N LEU A 148 10.85 12.33 -20.96
CA LEU A 148 9.96 11.16 -20.89
C LEU A 148 9.75 10.51 -22.25
N GLY A 149 9.71 11.27 -23.34
CA GLY A 149 9.56 10.74 -24.70
C GLY A 149 10.83 10.07 -25.25
N GLU A 150 12.00 10.50 -24.80
CA GLU A 150 13.29 10.00 -25.28
C GLU A 150 13.82 8.80 -24.48
N ARG A 151 13.43 8.64 -23.20
CA ARG A 151 13.91 7.55 -22.36
C ARG A 151 13.08 6.27 -22.49
N PRO A 152 13.70 5.08 -22.47
CA PRO A 152 12.98 3.84 -22.27
C PRO A 152 12.28 3.83 -20.91
N CYS A 153 10.99 3.49 -20.88
CA CYS A 153 10.27 3.35 -19.62
C CYS A 153 10.78 2.14 -18.84
N PHE A 154 11.37 2.37 -17.68
CA PHE A 154 11.96 1.32 -16.85
C PHE A 154 10.93 0.41 -16.14
N LEU A 155 9.63 0.75 -16.19
CA LEU A 155 8.56 -0.10 -15.66
C LEU A 155 8.02 -1.09 -16.71
N CYS A 156 8.26 -0.84 -18.00
CA CYS A 156 7.87 -1.76 -19.05
C CYS A 156 8.73 -3.03 -19.04
N ASP A 157 8.12 -4.19 -19.22
CA ASP A 157 8.77 -5.51 -19.16
C ASP A 157 10.06 -5.60 -19.97
N LYS A 158 10.04 -5.07 -21.19
CA LYS A 158 11.18 -5.11 -22.13
C LYS A 158 12.41 -4.32 -21.68
N ASN A 159 12.24 -3.39 -20.73
CA ASN A 159 13.31 -2.50 -20.28
C ASN A 159 13.76 -2.80 -18.84
N ARG A 160 13.11 -3.75 -18.16
CA ARG A 160 13.48 -4.12 -16.79
C ARG A 160 14.73 -5.00 -16.75
N PRO A 161 15.51 -4.97 -15.65
CA PRO A 161 16.59 -5.91 -15.44
C PRO A 161 16.08 -7.36 -15.54
N LYS A 162 16.88 -8.25 -16.14
CA LYS A 162 16.51 -9.67 -16.30
C LYS A 162 16.32 -10.38 -14.95
N GLU A 163 17.02 -9.94 -13.93
CA GLU A 163 16.96 -10.46 -12.56
C GLU A 163 15.70 -10.02 -11.82
N GLN A 164 15.03 -8.93 -12.28
CA GLN A 164 13.83 -8.45 -11.64
C GLN A 164 12.62 -9.31 -11.99
N MET A 165 12.25 -10.18 -11.06
CA MET A 165 11.07 -11.03 -11.18
C MET A 165 9.79 -10.18 -11.16
N SER A 166 8.79 -10.69 -11.83
CA SER A 166 7.45 -10.12 -11.86
C SER A 166 6.43 -11.14 -11.35
N LYS A 167 5.59 -10.72 -10.41
CA LYS A 167 4.44 -11.51 -9.97
C LYS A 167 3.18 -10.84 -10.47
N GLN A 168 2.36 -11.55 -11.22
CA GLN A 168 1.05 -11.07 -11.62
C GLN A 168 0.14 -10.98 -10.39
N ILE A 169 -0.49 -9.82 -10.17
CA ILE A 169 -1.52 -9.60 -9.16
C ILE A 169 -2.88 -9.93 -9.77
N ASP A 170 -3.13 -9.38 -10.95
CA ASP A 170 -4.35 -9.56 -11.72
C ASP A 170 -4.10 -9.31 -13.22
N GLU A 171 -5.17 -9.08 -13.98
CA GLU A 171 -5.06 -8.79 -15.41
C GLU A 171 -4.46 -7.40 -15.72
N LYS A 172 -4.48 -6.48 -14.77
CA LYS A 172 -4.07 -5.08 -14.96
C LYS A 172 -2.69 -4.78 -14.41
N PHE A 173 -2.26 -5.42 -13.31
CA PHE A 173 -1.08 -5.04 -12.55
C PHE A 173 -0.12 -6.19 -12.27
N HIS A 174 1.15 -5.83 -12.14
CA HIS A 174 2.23 -6.68 -11.65
C HIS A 174 2.72 -6.21 -10.29
N LEU A 175 3.36 -7.10 -9.55
CA LEU A 175 4.14 -6.79 -8.36
C LEU A 175 5.62 -6.97 -8.67
N LEU A 176 6.40 -5.93 -8.41
CA LEU A 176 7.86 -5.92 -8.54
C LEU A 176 8.47 -5.54 -7.21
N VAL A 177 9.60 -6.15 -6.84
CA VAL A 177 10.40 -5.63 -5.72
C VAL A 177 11.06 -4.33 -6.16
N ASN A 178 10.92 -3.27 -5.36
CA ASN A 178 11.50 -1.97 -5.68
C ASN A 178 13.03 -2.05 -5.56
N PRO A 179 13.80 -1.72 -6.63
CA PRO A 179 15.26 -1.83 -6.60
C PRO A 179 15.97 -0.76 -5.77
N PHE A 180 15.26 0.30 -5.37
CA PHE A 180 15.78 1.40 -4.55
C PHE A 180 14.92 1.57 -3.30
N PRO A 181 15.02 0.65 -2.32
CA PRO A 181 14.09 0.62 -1.21
C PRO A 181 14.23 1.83 -0.27
N ILE A 182 13.10 2.20 0.34
CA ILE A 182 13.00 3.14 1.46
C ILE A 182 12.47 2.40 2.69
N LEU A 183 11.68 1.37 2.45
CA LEU A 183 10.95 0.60 3.45
C LEU A 183 11.52 -0.82 3.56
N PRO A 184 11.47 -1.47 4.74
CA PRO A 184 11.98 -2.84 4.93
C PRO A 184 11.43 -3.86 3.94
N VAL A 185 10.15 -3.75 3.59
CA VAL A 185 9.52 -4.38 2.43
C VAL A 185 9.06 -3.26 1.52
N HIS A 186 9.45 -3.28 0.25
CA HIS A 186 9.11 -2.21 -0.68
C HIS A 186 8.87 -2.79 -2.07
N PHE A 187 7.66 -2.58 -2.58
CA PHE A 187 7.21 -3.02 -3.89
C PHE A 187 6.84 -1.84 -4.79
N THR A 188 6.94 -2.07 -6.08
CA THR A 188 6.32 -1.24 -7.12
C THR A 188 5.26 -2.08 -7.81
N ILE A 189 4.08 -1.49 -8.06
CA ILE A 189 2.92 -2.14 -8.65
C ILE A 189 2.58 -1.42 -9.96
N PRO A 190 3.32 -1.67 -11.05
CA PRO A 190 3.05 -1.04 -12.34
C PRO A 190 1.89 -1.70 -13.06
N ALA A 191 1.16 -0.90 -13.83
CA ALA A 191 0.21 -1.41 -14.80
C ALA A 191 0.93 -2.27 -15.85
N ARG A 192 0.31 -3.35 -16.30
CA ARG A 192 0.86 -4.22 -17.36
C ARG A 192 1.00 -3.51 -18.70
N LYS A 193 0.07 -2.60 -18.97
CA LYS A 193 0.09 -1.76 -20.17
C LYS A 193 0.71 -0.41 -19.82
N HIS A 194 1.58 0.08 -20.69
CA HIS A 194 2.09 1.44 -20.59
C HIS A 194 0.94 2.44 -20.77
N GLN A 195 0.64 3.19 -19.73
CA GLN A 195 -0.43 4.18 -19.68
C GLN A 195 -0.08 5.28 -18.67
N PRO A 196 -0.55 6.51 -18.85
CA PRO A 196 -0.22 7.62 -17.97
C PRO A 196 -0.58 7.38 -16.50
N GLN A 197 0.16 8.02 -15.60
CA GLN A 197 -0.08 8.02 -14.16
C GLN A 197 -1.37 8.78 -13.85
N LEU A 198 -2.49 8.08 -13.77
CA LEU A 198 -3.83 8.63 -13.52
C LEU A 198 -4.58 7.76 -12.51
N ILE A 199 -4.99 8.36 -11.38
CA ILE A 199 -5.57 7.63 -10.26
C ILE A 199 -7.09 7.43 -10.39
N TYR A 200 -7.82 8.35 -11.01
CA TYR A 200 -9.28 8.43 -10.92
C TYR A 200 -10.02 7.12 -11.16
N LYS A 201 -9.63 6.39 -12.20
CA LYS A 201 -10.23 5.09 -12.57
C LYS A 201 -9.55 3.89 -11.91
N ASN A 202 -8.45 4.11 -11.20
CA ASN A 202 -7.58 3.06 -10.70
C ASN A 202 -7.47 3.07 -9.17
N TYR A 203 -8.14 4.00 -8.48
CA TYR A 203 -8.10 4.13 -7.03
C TYR A 203 -8.55 2.84 -6.32
N GLY A 204 -9.61 2.21 -6.79
CA GLY A 204 -10.13 0.98 -6.20
C GLY A 204 -9.14 -0.18 -6.18
N GLU A 205 -8.10 -0.14 -7.04
CA GLU A 205 -7.05 -1.15 -7.02
C GLU A 205 -6.15 -1.04 -5.77
N MET A 206 -5.99 0.17 -5.21
CA MET A 206 -5.31 0.36 -3.92
C MET A 206 -6.07 -0.33 -2.80
N HIS A 207 -7.39 -0.10 -2.73
CA HIS A 207 -8.28 -0.75 -1.76
C HIS A 207 -8.21 -2.28 -1.90
N ARG A 208 -8.34 -2.79 -3.12
CA ARG A 208 -8.28 -4.22 -3.38
C ARG A 208 -6.96 -4.85 -2.93
N PHE A 209 -5.83 -4.18 -3.17
CA PHE A 209 -4.52 -4.68 -2.76
C PHE A 209 -4.38 -4.79 -1.24
N ILE A 210 -4.75 -3.73 -0.49
CA ILE A 210 -4.66 -3.75 0.97
C ILE A 210 -5.71 -4.64 1.64
N SER A 211 -6.82 -4.95 0.97
CA SER A 211 -7.78 -5.96 1.44
C SER A 211 -7.15 -7.34 1.53
N LEU A 212 -6.28 -7.67 0.59
CA LEU A 212 -5.57 -8.95 0.51
C LEU A 212 -4.28 -8.96 1.33
N HIS A 213 -3.68 -7.79 1.61
CA HIS A 213 -2.36 -7.63 2.19
C HIS A 213 -2.35 -6.57 3.29
N SER A 214 -3.01 -6.85 4.40
CA SER A 214 -3.21 -5.90 5.51
C SER A 214 -1.94 -5.53 6.29
N ASP A 215 -0.85 -6.28 6.13
CA ASP A 215 0.48 -5.99 6.68
C ASP A 215 1.27 -4.99 5.82
N LEU A 216 0.74 -4.62 4.67
CA LEU A 216 1.30 -3.61 3.79
C LEU A 216 0.41 -2.36 3.77
N MET A 217 1.04 -1.23 3.50
CA MET A 217 0.39 -0.01 3.03
C MET A 217 0.60 0.13 1.53
N VAL A 218 -0.31 0.82 0.86
CA VAL A 218 -0.19 1.22 -0.56
C VAL A 218 -0.14 2.73 -0.64
N PHE A 219 0.68 3.24 -1.54
CA PHE A 219 0.76 4.68 -1.74
C PHE A 219 0.88 5.05 -3.22
N TYR A 220 0.40 6.24 -3.52
CA TYR A 220 0.37 6.81 -4.86
C TYR A 220 1.08 8.17 -4.89
N ASN A 221 1.95 8.32 -5.88
CA ASN A 221 2.55 9.60 -6.23
C ASN A 221 1.92 10.08 -7.54
N GLY A 222 1.22 11.20 -7.51
CA GLY A 222 0.70 11.84 -8.72
C GLY A 222 1.83 12.29 -9.67
N PRO A 223 1.52 12.60 -10.93
CA PRO A 223 2.52 12.89 -11.99
C PRO A 223 3.55 13.93 -11.62
N LYS A 224 3.14 15.00 -10.92
CA LYS A 224 4.03 16.06 -10.39
C LYS A 224 4.12 16.04 -8.87
N CYS A 225 4.00 14.87 -8.25
CA CYS A 225 3.99 14.69 -6.81
C CYS A 225 4.97 13.62 -6.34
N GLY A 226 6.15 13.55 -6.94
CA GLY A 226 7.19 12.57 -6.60
C GLY A 226 7.18 11.29 -7.43
N ALA A 227 6.31 11.15 -8.43
CA ALA A 227 6.38 10.05 -9.39
C ALA A 227 7.60 10.21 -10.30
N SER A 228 8.50 9.22 -10.34
CA SER A 228 9.65 9.18 -11.24
C SER A 228 9.33 8.64 -12.63
N ALA A 229 8.17 7.99 -12.80
CA ALA A 229 7.64 7.52 -14.07
C ALA A 229 6.18 7.96 -14.25
N PRO A 230 5.91 9.28 -14.46
CA PRO A 230 4.54 9.77 -14.63
C PRO A 230 3.92 9.36 -15.96
N ASP A 231 4.70 8.77 -16.85
CA ASP A 231 4.31 8.18 -18.13
C ASP A 231 3.78 6.74 -17.99
N HIS A 232 3.94 6.09 -16.81
CA HIS A 232 3.51 4.73 -16.59
C HIS A 232 2.81 4.57 -15.25
N LEU A 233 1.51 4.27 -15.27
CA LEU A 233 0.70 4.08 -14.08
C LEU A 233 1.32 3.03 -13.16
N HIS A 234 1.55 3.42 -11.92
CA HIS A 234 2.05 2.54 -10.89
C HIS A 234 1.65 3.01 -9.50
N PHE A 235 1.47 2.06 -8.61
CA PHE A 235 1.42 2.25 -7.16
C PHE A 235 2.72 1.76 -6.55
N GLN A 236 2.90 2.05 -5.28
CA GLN A 236 3.94 1.43 -4.48
C GLN A 236 3.31 0.84 -3.21
N ALA A 237 3.91 -0.20 -2.68
CA ALA A 237 3.48 -0.80 -1.43
C ALA A 237 4.67 -1.13 -0.54
N GLY A 238 4.46 -1.12 0.76
CA GLY A 238 5.53 -1.46 1.69
C GLY A 238 5.06 -1.68 3.10
N THR A 239 6.00 -1.91 4.00
CA THR A 239 5.74 -2.20 5.42
C THR A 239 4.78 -1.19 6.02
N ASN A 240 3.67 -1.69 6.55
CA ASN A 240 2.65 -0.89 7.22
C ASN A 240 3.08 -0.49 8.65
N GLY A 241 2.56 0.63 9.17
CA GLY A 241 2.70 1.05 10.56
C GLY A 241 4.04 1.66 10.94
N ILE A 242 4.86 2.10 9.98
CA ILE A 242 6.20 2.65 10.23
C ILE A 242 6.36 4.14 9.92
N LEU A 243 5.42 4.73 9.19
CA LEU A 243 5.47 6.17 8.88
C LEU A 243 5.00 7.00 10.08
N PRO A 244 5.57 8.18 10.33
CA PRO A 244 5.09 9.09 11.37
C PRO A 244 3.58 9.35 11.32
N LEU A 245 2.99 9.51 10.14
CA LEU A 245 1.54 9.60 9.96
C LEU A 245 0.79 8.41 10.58
N GLN A 246 1.31 7.20 10.40
CA GLN A 246 0.68 5.97 10.88
C GLN A 246 0.94 5.72 12.38
N THR A 247 2.16 5.99 12.86
CA THR A 247 2.52 5.82 14.28
C THR A 247 1.77 6.80 15.18
N ASN A 248 1.42 7.99 14.64
CA ASN A 248 0.60 8.99 15.33
C ASN A 248 -0.92 8.84 15.07
N TRP A 249 -1.35 7.83 14.33
CA TRP A 249 -2.73 7.71 13.89
C TRP A 249 -3.73 7.68 15.05
N GLN A 250 -3.39 7.06 16.18
CA GLN A 250 -4.26 7.04 17.35
C GLN A 250 -4.56 8.45 17.89
N ARG A 251 -3.60 9.36 17.85
CA ARG A 251 -3.78 10.77 18.23
C ARG A 251 -4.53 11.53 17.14
N LEU A 252 -4.07 11.43 15.90
CA LEU A 252 -4.62 12.17 14.76
C LEU A 252 -6.09 11.83 14.51
N SER A 253 -6.48 10.56 14.63
CA SER A 253 -7.86 10.11 14.38
C SER A 253 -8.88 10.65 15.38
N ARG A 254 -8.45 11.10 16.57
CA ARG A 254 -9.32 11.74 17.56
C ARG A 254 -9.66 13.19 17.24
N ASN A 255 -8.83 13.84 16.42
CA ASN A 255 -8.91 15.26 16.09
C ASN A 255 -9.34 15.50 14.63
N LEU A 256 -9.94 14.51 14.00
CA LEU A 256 -10.48 14.66 12.64
C LEU A 256 -11.72 15.56 12.64
N THR A 257 -11.80 16.41 11.62
CA THR A 257 -13.01 17.20 11.35
C THR A 257 -13.78 16.56 10.21
N ASP A 258 -14.95 16.02 10.48
CA ASP A 258 -15.79 15.37 9.48
C ASP A 258 -16.37 16.40 8.50
N ILE A 259 -16.27 16.10 7.21
CA ILE A 259 -16.73 16.98 6.13
C ILE A 259 -17.94 16.38 5.41
N ILE A 260 -17.86 15.11 5.04
CA ILE A 260 -18.95 14.34 4.45
C ILE A 260 -19.04 13.01 5.16
N SER A 261 -20.23 12.59 5.54
CA SER A 261 -20.49 11.26 6.07
C SER A 261 -21.53 10.57 5.18
N LEU A 262 -21.26 9.32 4.82
CA LEU A 262 -22.27 8.41 4.26
C LEU A 262 -23.06 7.76 5.39
N ASN A 263 -22.38 7.47 6.50
CA ASN A 263 -22.90 6.98 7.77
C ASN A 263 -21.89 7.31 8.88
N ASP A 264 -22.10 6.81 10.10
CA ASP A 264 -21.21 7.09 11.25
C ASP A 264 -19.77 6.55 11.07
N GLU A 265 -19.59 5.55 10.23
CA GLU A 265 -18.32 4.82 10.06
C GLU A 265 -17.61 5.14 8.74
N GLU A 266 -18.33 5.67 7.74
CA GLU A 266 -17.80 5.88 6.38
C GLU A 266 -17.91 7.35 6.00
N LYS A 267 -16.76 8.00 5.85
CA LYS A 267 -16.70 9.46 5.76
C LYS A 267 -15.44 10.01 5.11
N ILE A 268 -15.52 11.28 4.72
CA ILE A 268 -14.36 12.13 4.44
C ILE A 268 -14.21 13.10 5.59
N SER A 269 -13.04 13.12 6.19
CA SER A 269 -12.64 14.05 7.24
C SER A 269 -11.41 14.83 6.83
N VAL A 270 -11.01 15.81 7.63
CA VAL A 270 -9.75 16.55 7.48
C VAL A 270 -8.91 16.38 8.73
N VAL A 271 -7.63 16.08 8.54
CA VAL A 271 -6.59 16.17 9.57
C VAL A 271 -5.81 17.47 9.36
N ARG A 272 -5.63 18.27 10.45
CA ARG A 272 -4.88 19.53 10.44
C ARG A 272 -3.64 19.52 11.33
N ASP A 273 -3.66 18.73 12.38
CA ASP A 273 -2.54 18.66 13.36
C ASP A 273 -1.46 17.66 12.93
N PHE A 274 -1.15 17.70 11.63
CA PHE A 274 -0.01 17.02 11.03
C PHE A 274 0.78 18.02 10.18
N ILE A 275 1.83 17.58 9.50
CA ILE A 275 2.79 18.41 8.74
C ILE A 275 2.10 19.37 7.77
N VAL A 276 1.12 18.86 7.02
CA VAL A 276 0.25 19.62 6.12
C VAL A 276 -1.18 19.14 6.29
N PRO A 277 -2.20 19.99 6.03
CA PRO A 277 -3.58 19.56 6.06
C PRO A 277 -3.82 18.50 4.98
N ALA A 278 -4.59 17.47 5.32
CA ALA A 278 -4.91 16.39 4.41
C ALA A 278 -6.34 15.90 4.59
N PHE A 279 -6.93 15.35 3.54
CA PHE A 279 -8.18 14.63 3.62
C PHE A 279 -7.96 13.19 4.08
N VAL A 280 -8.90 12.69 4.85
CA VAL A 280 -8.91 11.31 5.34
C VAL A 280 -10.22 10.66 4.90
N ILE A 281 -10.14 9.60 4.12
CA ILE A 281 -11.26 8.75 3.78
C ILE A 281 -11.21 7.55 4.73
N ILE A 282 -12.29 7.33 5.46
CA ILE A 282 -12.51 6.12 6.26
C ILE A 282 -13.68 5.37 5.66
N SER A 283 -13.48 4.09 5.38
CA SER A 283 -14.50 3.24 4.75
C SER A 283 -14.38 1.80 5.25
N LYS A 284 -15.44 1.01 5.03
CA LYS A 284 -15.48 -0.43 5.32
C LYS A 284 -15.68 -1.27 4.07
N SER A 285 -16.10 -0.65 2.97
CA SER A 285 -16.33 -1.33 1.69
C SER A 285 -15.59 -0.65 0.54
N ALA A 286 -15.32 -1.40 -0.53
CA ALA A 286 -14.71 -0.87 -1.74
C ALA A 286 -15.59 0.17 -2.43
N GLU A 287 -16.90 -0.07 -2.41
CA GLU A 287 -17.90 0.78 -3.05
C GLU A 287 -17.96 2.16 -2.39
N SER A 288 -18.04 2.21 -1.05
CA SER A 288 -18.05 3.47 -0.31
C SER A 288 -16.70 4.19 -0.40
N ASP A 289 -15.60 3.45 -0.34
CA ASP A 289 -14.25 4.01 -0.51
C ASP A 289 -14.09 4.72 -1.85
N GLU A 290 -14.43 4.04 -2.95
CA GLU A 290 -14.39 4.65 -4.28
C GLU A 290 -15.36 5.84 -4.43
N ALA A 291 -16.56 5.73 -3.88
CA ALA A 291 -17.57 6.80 -3.96
C ALA A 291 -17.07 8.08 -3.25
N LEU A 292 -16.54 7.95 -2.04
CA LEU A 292 -15.95 9.04 -1.27
C LEU A 292 -14.74 9.65 -2.00
N PHE A 293 -13.85 8.80 -2.51
CA PHE A 293 -12.68 9.28 -3.26
C PHE A 293 -13.10 10.04 -4.54
N ARG A 294 -14.06 9.56 -5.30
CA ARG A 294 -14.55 10.23 -6.52
C ARG A 294 -15.14 11.60 -6.24
N ARG A 295 -15.85 11.76 -5.11
CA ARG A 295 -16.35 13.06 -4.66
C ARG A 295 -15.19 14.01 -4.34
N LEU A 296 -14.22 13.54 -3.54
CA LEU A 296 -13.04 14.33 -3.20
C LEU A 296 -12.24 14.73 -4.45
N TYR A 297 -11.99 13.78 -5.35
CA TYR A 297 -11.25 14.05 -6.58
C TYR A 297 -11.87 15.15 -7.43
N LYS A 298 -13.21 15.14 -7.58
CA LYS A 298 -13.95 16.17 -8.35
C LYS A 298 -13.92 17.55 -7.68
N ALA A 299 -13.79 17.60 -6.37
CA ALA A 299 -13.71 18.86 -5.62
C ALA A 299 -12.31 19.48 -5.69
N MET A 300 -11.27 18.68 -5.87
CA MET A 300 -9.88 19.17 -5.97
C MET A 300 -9.65 19.96 -7.26
N PRO A 301 -8.81 21.03 -7.21
CA PRO A 301 -8.49 21.82 -8.39
C PRO A 301 -7.55 21.03 -9.31
N GLN A 302 -7.86 21.03 -10.60
CA GLN A 302 -6.96 20.58 -11.66
C GLN A 302 -6.47 21.83 -12.40
N ARG A 303 -5.17 22.02 -12.51
CA ARG A 303 -4.57 23.17 -13.17
C ARG A 303 -4.40 22.90 -14.65
N GLY A 304 -4.28 23.97 -15.46
CA GLY A 304 -4.45 23.91 -16.90
C GLY A 304 -3.61 22.89 -17.69
N ASP A 305 -2.37 22.62 -17.27
CA ASP A 305 -1.46 21.66 -17.94
C ASP A 305 -1.36 20.31 -17.21
N GLU A 306 -2.07 20.12 -16.12
CA GLU A 306 -2.04 18.91 -15.31
C GLU A 306 -3.07 17.90 -15.81
N THR A 307 -2.70 16.63 -15.82
CA THR A 307 -3.57 15.53 -16.26
C THR A 307 -4.57 15.11 -15.19
N GLU A 308 -4.27 15.42 -13.93
CA GLU A 308 -5.15 15.21 -12.77
C GLU A 308 -4.81 16.19 -11.64
N PRO A 309 -5.66 16.35 -10.63
CA PRO A 309 -5.32 17.12 -9.44
C PRO A 309 -4.03 16.62 -8.78
N MET A 310 -3.17 17.53 -8.38
CA MET A 310 -1.91 17.18 -7.72
C MET A 310 -2.18 16.61 -6.33
N MET A 311 -1.74 15.36 -6.09
CA MET A 311 -1.91 14.70 -4.80
C MET A 311 -0.92 13.58 -4.54
N ASN A 312 -0.72 13.27 -3.26
CA ASN A 312 -0.21 11.99 -2.80
C ASN A 312 -1.31 11.26 -2.03
N ILE A 313 -1.31 9.93 -2.09
CA ILE A 313 -2.26 9.11 -1.34
C ILE A 313 -1.48 8.03 -0.59
N ILE A 314 -1.88 7.78 0.66
CA ILE A 314 -1.38 6.67 1.46
C ILE A 314 -2.58 5.95 2.03
N SER A 315 -2.67 4.65 1.77
CA SER A 315 -3.77 3.82 2.21
C SER A 315 -3.27 2.61 2.98
N TRP A 316 -3.95 2.29 4.07
CA TRP A 316 -3.68 1.10 4.88
C TRP A 316 -4.96 0.59 5.52
N ARG A 317 -4.89 -0.62 6.05
CA ARG A 317 -6.00 -1.24 6.80
C ARG A 317 -5.72 -1.22 8.29
N LYS A 318 -6.73 -0.87 9.09
CA LYS A 318 -6.73 -0.95 10.56
C LYS A 318 -7.98 -1.68 11.03
N GLY A 319 -7.83 -2.95 11.38
CA GLY A 319 -8.99 -3.81 11.66
C GLY A 319 -9.85 -3.99 10.40
N GLU A 320 -11.12 -3.59 10.47
CA GLU A 320 -12.05 -3.62 9.34
C GLU A 320 -12.06 -2.31 8.54
N GLU A 321 -11.46 -1.25 9.07
CA GLU A 321 -11.43 0.04 8.41
C GLU A 321 -10.33 0.12 7.35
N PHE A 322 -10.67 0.70 6.20
CA PHE A 322 -9.74 1.20 5.20
C PHE A 322 -9.54 2.68 5.43
N ILE A 323 -8.30 3.10 5.56
CA ILE A 323 -7.91 4.48 5.81
C ILE A 323 -7.08 4.94 4.63
N SER A 324 -7.55 5.97 3.94
CA SER A 324 -6.81 6.62 2.86
C SER A 324 -6.59 8.09 3.20
N VAL A 325 -5.34 8.50 3.36
CA VAL A 325 -4.96 9.90 3.52
C VAL A 325 -4.58 10.46 2.17
N VAL A 326 -5.37 11.42 1.70
CA VAL A 326 -5.17 12.14 0.45
C VAL A 326 -4.59 13.51 0.76
N ILE A 327 -3.35 13.75 0.32
CA ILE A 327 -2.60 14.97 0.57
C ILE A 327 -2.60 15.81 -0.72
N PRO A 328 -3.41 16.88 -0.82
CA PRO A 328 -3.37 17.78 -1.96
C PRO A 328 -2.02 18.49 -2.03
N ARG A 329 -1.51 18.66 -3.25
CA ARG A 329 -0.19 19.24 -3.50
C ARG A 329 -0.30 20.58 -4.24
N GLU A 330 0.59 21.50 -3.85
CA GLU A 330 0.73 22.81 -4.51
C GLU A 330 1.87 22.83 -5.51
N LYS A 331 3.02 22.28 -5.13
CA LYS A 331 4.25 22.25 -5.93
C LYS A 331 4.81 20.83 -6.02
N HIS A 332 5.49 20.55 -7.11
CA HIS A 332 6.25 19.32 -7.29
C HIS A 332 7.43 19.26 -6.32
N ARG A 333 8.21 20.34 -6.27
CA ARG A 333 9.43 20.47 -5.47
C ARG A 333 9.46 21.84 -4.80
N PRO A 334 10.07 21.96 -3.63
CA PRO A 334 10.28 23.26 -2.99
C PRO A 334 11.30 24.08 -3.77
N GLU A 335 11.28 25.39 -3.60
CA GLU A 335 12.24 26.31 -4.27
C GLU A 335 13.68 25.99 -3.90
N ALA A 336 13.91 25.56 -2.67
CA ALA A 336 15.23 25.14 -2.21
C ALA A 336 15.83 23.97 -3.03
N TYR A 337 15.02 23.19 -3.75
CA TYR A 337 15.53 22.17 -4.65
C TYR A 337 16.32 22.77 -5.84
N PHE A 338 15.91 23.94 -6.31
CA PHE A 338 16.49 24.64 -7.47
C PHE A 338 17.50 25.72 -7.06
N ALA A 339 17.66 25.96 -5.77
CA ALA A 339 18.64 26.92 -5.27
C ALA A 339 20.08 26.42 -5.51
N GLU A 340 21.05 27.29 -5.30
CA GLU A 340 22.48 26.99 -5.44
C GLU A 340 23.20 27.10 -4.09
N GLY A 341 24.33 26.42 -3.98
CA GLY A 341 25.19 26.44 -2.80
C GLY A 341 24.47 25.96 -1.54
N ASP A 342 24.71 26.63 -0.43
CA ASP A 342 24.18 26.25 0.89
C ASP A 342 22.66 26.38 1.02
N ALA A 343 22.01 27.15 0.16
CA ALA A 343 20.56 27.28 0.12
C ALA A 343 19.88 26.06 -0.53
N GLN A 344 20.63 25.24 -1.27
CA GLN A 344 20.09 24.07 -1.94
C GLN A 344 19.82 22.91 -0.97
N PHE A 345 18.63 22.30 -1.12
CA PHE A 345 18.24 21.04 -0.51
C PHE A 345 17.64 20.11 -1.57
N VAL A 346 18.34 19.02 -1.90
CA VAL A 346 17.85 18.06 -2.91
C VAL A 346 16.80 17.14 -2.28
N VAL A 347 15.63 17.73 -2.02
CA VAL A 347 14.44 17.04 -1.51
C VAL A 347 13.33 17.17 -2.53
N SER A 348 12.81 16.04 -3.01
CA SER A 348 11.69 15.96 -3.98
C SER A 348 10.55 15.18 -3.35
N PRO A 349 9.66 15.84 -2.58
CA PRO A 349 8.72 15.14 -1.72
C PRO A 349 7.72 14.29 -2.49
N GLY A 350 7.64 13.00 -2.11
CA GLY A 350 6.59 12.07 -2.50
C GLY A 350 5.69 11.73 -1.31
N ALA A 351 4.89 10.68 -1.46
CA ALA A 351 3.92 10.26 -0.46
C ALA A 351 4.57 9.95 0.90
N LEU A 352 5.73 9.30 0.93
CA LEU A 352 6.44 8.97 2.17
C LEU A 352 6.95 10.21 2.89
N ASP A 353 7.52 11.17 2.13
CA ASP A 353 8.01 12.43 2.69
C ASP A 353 6.86 13.24 3.28
N MET A 354 5.76 13.35 2.54
CA MET A 354 4.55 14.06 2.99
C MET A 354 3.87 13.38 4.19
N SER A 355 4.23 12.12 4.47
CA SER A 355 3.78 11.35 5.64
C SER A 355 4.77 11.36 6.80
N GLY A 356 5.76 12.24 6.73
CA GLY A 356 6.69 12.49 7.81
C GLY A 356 8.02 11.74 7.73
N LEU A 357 8.27 10.94 6.69
CA LEU A 357 9.56 10.30 6.45
C LEU A 357 10.28 10.99 5.30
N ILE A 358 11.05 12.05 5.60
CA ILE A 358 11.83 12.78 4.59
C ILE A 358 13.07 11.95 4.20
N ILE A 359 13.30 11.85 2.90
CA ILE A 359 14.47 11.16 2.35
C ILE A 359 15.41 12.19 1.71
N THR A 360 16.65 12.23 2.20
CA THR A 360 17.74 13.02 1.62
C THR A 360 18.74 12.09 0.94
N PRO A 361 19.01 12.25 -0.37
CA PRO A 361 20.01 11.43 -1.04
C PRO A 361 21.46 11.92 -0.77
N ARG A 362 21.66 13.19 -0.42
CA ARG A 362 22.96 13.78 -0.13
C ARG A 362 23.22 13.84 1.36
N GLU A 363 24.44 13.49 1.78
CA GLU A 363 24.84 13.56 3.18
C GLU A 363 24.81 14.98 3.71
N GLU A 364 25.26 15.95 2.93
CA GLU A 364 25.26 17.37 3.32
C GLU A 364 23.86 17.87 3.66
N ASP A 365 22.84 17.49 2.89
CA ASP A 365 21.45 17.83 3.16
C ASP A 365 20.95 17.17 4.46
N PHE A 366 21.34 15.90 4.66
CA PHE A 366 21.01 15.19 5.90
C PHE A 366 21.62 15.87 7.14
N ARG A 367 22.89 16.33 7.04
CA ARG A 367 23.59 16.95 8.18
C ARG A 367 23.06 18.35 8.50
N LYS A 368 22.79 19.17 7.47
CA LYS A 368 22.39 20.57 7.67
C LYS A 368 20.89 20.79 7.87
N LEU A 369 20.04 19.80 7.50
CA LEU A 369 18.59 19.95 7.60
C LEU A 369 18.15 20.00 9.08
N THR A 370 17.44 21.07 9.45
CA THR A 370 16.78 21.22 10.74
C THR A 370 15.31 20.82 10.64
N GLU A 371 14.65 20.56 11.76
CA GLU A 371 13.21 20.26 11.79
C GLU A 371 12.38 21.38 11.17
N GLU A 372 12.65 22.62 11.58
CA GLU A 372 11.96 23.80 11.06
C GLU A 372 12.09 23.92 9.53
N LYS A 373 13.33 23.75 9.02
CA LYS A 373 13.55 23.77 7.57
C LYS A 373 12.85 22.62 6.87
N ALA A 374 12.89 21.42 7.43
CA ALA A 374 12.22 20.24 6.88
C ALA A 374 10.69 20.44 6.78
N LEU A 375 10.08 20.97 7.84
CA LEU A 375 8.65 21.33 7.85
C LEU A 375 8.34 22.38 6.78
N SER A 376 9.15 23.44 6.69
CA SER A 376 8.99 24.49 5.67
C SER A 376 9.02 23.92 4.24
N LEU A 377 9.95 23.01 3.93
CA LEU A 377 10.03 22.37 2.61
C LEU A 377 8.78 21.57 2.27
N LEU A 378 8.21 20.83 3.22
CA LEU A 378 7.01 20.03 3.01
C LEU A 378 5.76 20.92 2.92
N GLN A 379 5.65 21.91 3.78
CA GLN A 379 4.51 22.86 3.79
C GLN A 379 4.45 23.66 2.49
N GLU A 380 5.58 24.06 1.93
CA GLU A 380 5.64 24.69 0.61
C GLU A 380 5.09 23.80 -0.51
N CYS A 381 5.22 22.50 -0.38
CA CYS A 381 4.73 21.54 -1.36
C CYS A 381 3.26 21.12 -1.14
N GLY A 382 2.72 21.29 0.06
CA GLY A 382 1.31 21.08 0.37
C GLY A 382 0.45 22.29 0.00
N VAL A 383 -0.86 22.14 0.02
CA VAL A 383 -1.79 23.28 -0.17
C VAL A 383 -1.90 24.11 1.10
N SER A 384 -2.19 25.40 0.94
CA SER A 384 -2.49 26.30 2.09
C SER A 384 -3.84 25.97 2.71
N GLU A 385 -4.07 26.42 3.94
CA GLU A 385 -5.37 26.33 4.63
C GLU A 385 -6.51 26.99 3.81
N GLU A 386 -6.23 28.09 3.14
CA GLU A 386 -7.22 28.78 2.29
C GLU A 386 -7.66 27.86 1.13
N LYS A 387 -6.72 27.24 0.42
CA LYS A 387 -7.00 26.29 -0.67
C LYS A 387 -7.69 25.05 -0.16
N MET A 388 -7.28 24.55 1.01
CA MET A 388 -7.95 23.42 1.67
C MET A 388 -9.43 23.74 1.95
N ASN A 389 -9.71 24.92 2.51
CA ASN A 389 -11.07 25.35 2.79
C ASN A 389 -11.89 25.54 1.50
N ALA A 390 -11.28 25.98 0.40
CA ALA A 390 -11.97 26.07 -0.90
C ALA A 390 -12.36 24.68 -1.44
N ILE A 391 -11.50 23.66 -1.28
CA ILE A 391 -11.85 22.28 -1.64
C ILE A 391 -12.99 21.77 -0.77
N ILE A 392 -12.92 22.02 0.54
CA ILE A 392 -13.98 21.63 1.49
C ILE A 392 -15.33 22.26 1.10
N ALA A 393 -15.34 23.54 0.75
CA ALA A 393 -16.56 24.23 0.32
C ALA A 393 -17.19 23.58 -0.93
N LYS A 394 -16.37 23.28 -1.94
CA LYS A 394 -16.82 22.54 -3.14
C LYS A 394 -17.36 21.15 -2.81
N LEU A 395 -16.69 20.43 -1.91
CA LEU A 395 -17.06 19.10 -1.51
C LEU A 395 -18.44 19.10 -0.80
N LYS A 396 -18.69 20.07 0.10
CA LYS A 396 -19.97 20.25 0.78
C LYS A 396 -21.07 20.64 -0.21
N ALA A 397 -20.83 21.61 -1.08
CA ALA A 397 -21.81 22.05 -2.08
C ALA A 397 -22.23 20.92 -3.04
N SER A 398 -21.34 20.00 -3.38
CA SER A 398 -21.66 18.83 -4.20
C SER A 398 -22.59 17.85 -3.47
N LYS A 399 -22.42 17.68 -2.16
CA LYS A 399 -23.30 16.85 -1.33
C LYS A 399 -24.67 17.47 -1.23
N ASP A 400 -24.75 18.77 -0.90
CA ASP A 400 -26.01 19.48 -0.77
C ASP A 400 -26.84 19.42 -2.05
N ALA A 401 -26.20 19.51 -3.22
CA ALA A 401 -26.86 19.36 -4.51
C ALA A 401 -27.37 17.93 -4.77
N GLU A 402 -26.63 16.89 -4.37
CA GLU A 402 -27.08 15.50 -4.45
C GLU A 402 -28.23 15.21 -3.48
N ASP A 403 -28.13 15.67 -2.24
CA ASP A 403 -29.16 15.51 -1.22
C ASP A 403 -30.48 16.27 -1.64
N ALA A 404 -30.34 17.46 -2.24
CA ALA A 404 -31.47 18.21 -2.79
C ALA A 404 -32.11 17.49 -4.00
N ALA A 405 -31.29 16.89 -4.88
CA ALA A 405 -31.81 16.10 -6.00
C ALA A 405 -32.51 14.82 -5.53
N GLU A 406 -31.97 14.14 -4.50
CA GLU A 406 -32.61 12.96 -3.90
C GLU A 406 -33.93 13.34 -3.17
N ALA A 407 -33.96 14.43 -2.42
CA ALA A 407 -35.16 14.95 -1.79
C ALA A 407 -36.24 15.35 -2.82
N SER A 408 -35.82 16.01 -3.90
CA SER A 408 -36.73 16.36 -5.01
C SER A 408 -37.29 15.12 -5.70
N SER A 409 -36.48 14.10 -5.93
CA SER A 409 -36.91 12.82 -6.52
C SER A 409 -37.86 12.06 -5.60
N THR A 410 -37.66 12.15 -4.27
CA THR A 410 -38.51 11.50 -3.26
C THR A 410 -39.85 12.22 -3.13
N LEU A 411 -39.90 13.54 -3.26
CA LEU A 411 -41.12 14.32 -3.30
C LEU A 411 -41.96 14.05 -4.56
N TYR A 412 -41.31 13.83 -5.69
CA TYR A 412 -41.97 13.49 -6.96
C TYR A 412 -42.62 12.11 -6.93
N ASN A 413 -42.06 11.18 -6.18
CA ASN A 413 -42.51 9.77 -6.09
C ASN A 413 -43.69 9.58 -5.10
N LYS A 414 -44.09 10.58 -4.30
CA LYS A 414 -45.20 10.46 -3.36
C LYS A 414 -46.61 10.47 -4.00
N GLY A 415 -46.71 10.64 -5.30
CA GLY A 415 -47.99 10.81 -5.99
C GLY A 415 -48.43 9.78 -7.02
N LYS A 416 -47.54 8.94 -7.55
CA LYS A 416 -47.91 7.92 -8.57
C LYS A 416 -46.96 6.69 -8.44
N GLN A 417 -47.59 5.53 -8.24
CA GLN A 417 -46.87 4.27 -8.51
C GLN A 417 -46.58 4.17 -10.03
N PRO A 418 -45.37 3.99 -10.47
CA PRO A 418 -45.07 3.78 -11.88
C PRO A 418 -45.57 2.39 -12.30
N ASP A 419 -46.32 2.34 -13.38
CA ASP A 419 -46.59 1.06 -14.09
C ASP A 419 -45.31 0.65 -14.78
N VAL A 420 -44.62 -0.37 -14.23
CA VAL A 420 -43.45 -0.99 -14.84
C VAL A 420 -43.90 -2.30 -15.46
N THR A 421 -43.97 -2.34 -16.78
CA THR A 421 -44.16 -3.60 -17.49
C THR A 421 -42.79 -4.25 -17.73
N VAL A 422 -42.50 -5.34 -17.04
CA VAL A 422 -41.27 -6.12 -17.20
C VAL A 422 -41.56 -7.35 -18.08
N GLY A 423 -41.08 -7.32 -19.31
CA GLY A 423 -41.05 -8.53 -20.16
C GLY A 423 -39.83 -9.37 -19.79
N ILE A 424 -40.04 -10.58 -19.29
CA ILE A 424 -38.96 -11.55 -19.04
C ILE A 424 -38.70 -12.33 -20.32
N VAL A 425 -37.55 -12.09 -20.95
CA VAL A 425 -37.03 -12.93 -22.02
C VAL A 425 -35.86 -13.72 -21.44
N SER A 426 -35.73 -14.99 -21.79
CA SER A 426 -34.61 -15.82 -21.42
C SER A 426 -33.35 -15.30 -22.16
N ALA A 427 -32.64 -14.35 -21.58
CA ALA A 427 -31.42 -13.77 -22.12
C ALA A 427 -30.34 -13.68 -21.05
N GLN A 428 -29.08 -13.84 -21.45
CA GLN A 428 -27.92 -13.66 -20.56
C GLN A 428 -27.75 -12.22 -20.08
N LYS A 429 -28.46 -11.26 -20.67
CA LYS A 429 -28.49 -9.85 -20.27
C LYS A 429 -29.92 -9.31 -20.43
N ILE A 430 -30.42 -8.70 -19.36
CA ILE A 430 -31.71 -8.00 -19.37
C ILE A 430 -31.41 -6.49 -19.39
N HIS A 431 -31.89 -5.80 -20.43
CA HIS A 431 -31.81 -4.35 -20.52
C HIS A 431 -33.13 -3.74 -20.10
N PHE A 432 -33.08 -2.87 -19.09
CA PHE A 432 -34.22 -2.07 -18.67
C PHE A 432 -34.12 -0.69 -19.29
N SER A 433 -35.16 -0.25 -19.99
CA SER A 433 -35.31 1.15 -20.37
C SER A 433 -36.42 1.76 -19.52
N LEU A 434 -36.07 2.76 -18.72
CA LEU A 434 -37.03 3.53 -17.95
C LEU A 434 -37.36 4.80 -18.71
N ASN A 435 -38.65 5.05 -18.94
CA ASN A 435 -39.08 6.34 -19.45
C ASN A 435 -38.83 7.41 -18.37
N LYS A 436 -38.05 8.46 -18.77
CA LYS A 436 -37.76 9.59 -17.88
C LYS A 436 -39.03 10.05 -17.12
N PRO A 437 -38.91 10.39 -15.83
CA PRO A 437 -37.68 10.74 -15.08
C PRO A 437 -37.32 9.79 -13.93
N TYR A 438 -37.59 8.51 -14.02
CA TYR A 438 -37.32 7.57 -12.92
C TYR A 438 -35.89 7.05 -12.96
N LEU A 439 -35.12 7.44 -11.93
CA LEU A 439 -33.82 6.81 -11.64
C LEU A 439 -34.08 5.63 -10.71
N ALA A 440 -34.09 4.41 -11.26
CA ALA A 440 -33.97 3.22 -10.45
C ALA A 440 -32.51 3.11 -9.98
N LYS A 441 -32.26 3.07 -8.68
CA LYS A 441 -30.99 2.59 -8.14
C LYS A 441 -30.89 1.09 -8.46
N ALA A 442 -30.22 0.74 -9.55
CA ALA A 442 -29.75 -0.62 -9.72
C ALA A 442 -28.63 -0.84 -8.70
N GLY A 443 -28.69 -1.93 -7.94
CA GLY A 443 -27.59 -2.31 -7.07
C GLY A 443 -26.30 -2.46 -7.88
N THR A 444 -25.18 -2.24 -7.24
CA THR A 444 -23.83 -2.08 -7.81
C THR A 444 -23.33 -3.21 -8.70
N ASN A 445 -24.03 -4.35 -8.78
CA ASN A 445 -23.66 -5.51 -9.59
C ASN A 445 -24.69 -5.90 -10.68
N GLY A 446 -25.64 -5.02 -11.00
CA GLY A 446 -26.64 -5.34 -12.01
C GLY A 446 -27.62 -6.45 -11.60
N ILE A 447 -27.60 -6.87 -10.35
CA ILE A 447 -28.54 -7.81 -9.77
C ILE A 447 -29.55 -7.02 -8.98
N LEU A 448 -30.77 -6.92 -9.48
CA LEU A 448 -31.90 -6.40 -8.69
C LEU A 448 -32.13 -7.39 -7.53
N PRO A 449 -32.26 -6.90 -6.28
CA PRO A 449 -32.68 -7.77 -5.19
C PRO A 449 -34.04 -8.38 -5.56
N LEU A 450 -34.13 -9.70 -5.53
CA LEU A 450 -35.36 -10.44 -5.71
C LEU A 450 -36.32 -10.00 -4.60
N GLN A 451 -37.20 -9.06 -4.90
CA GLN A 451 -38.37 -8.84 -4.04
C GLN A 451 -39.36 -9.95 -4.28
N THR A 452 -39.92 -10.47 -3.22
CA THR A 452 -40.71 -11.69 -3.12
C THR A 452 -42.08 -11.68 -3.82
N ASN A 453 -42.37 -10.69 -4.69
CA ASN A 453 -43.69 -10.51 -5.31
C ASN A 453 -43.68 -10.51 -6.86
N TRP A 454 -42.73 -11.22 -7.46
CA TRP A 454 -42.75 -11.41 -8.92
C TRP A 454 -43.71 -12.52 -9.29
N GLN A 455 -44.82 -12.20 -9.96
CA GLN A 455 -45.67 -13.21 -10.60
C GLN A 455 -45.05 -13.60 -11.94
N ARG A 456 -44.93 -14.91 -12.16
CA ARG A 456 -44.56 -15.46 -13.46
C ARG A 456 -45.74 -15.29 -14.38
N LEU A 457 -45.63 -14.45 -15.38
CA LEU A 457 -46.58 -14.44 -16.49
C LEU A 457 -46.21 -15.59 -17.41
N SER A 458 -47.12 -16.54 -17.56
CA SER A 458 -47.04 -17.69 -18.46
C SER A 458 -47.22 -17.26 -19.90
#